data_bce31114ad04710f75755e4828d1111f
#
_entry.id   bce31114ad04710f75755e4828d1111f
#
_cell.length_a   1.000
_cell.length_b   1.000
_cell.length_c   1.000
_cell.angle_alpha   90.00
_cell.angle_beta   90.00
_cell.angle_gamma   90.00
#
_symmetry.space_group_name_H-M   'P 1'
#
loop_
_entity.id
_entity.type
_entity.pdbx_description
1 polymer ?
#
loop_
_entity_poly.entity_id
_entity_poly.type
_entity_poly.pdbx_seq_one_letter_code
_entity_poly.pdbx_strand_id
1 'polypeptide(L)'
;AILSNHLWYSKCMDECGMKLKDYKIVVRNKVGKKDMYYFTFQHMQIFTYEGTIKRGGDWLKVIYVDNQSKVLNQSVWTEDFCEYVIEHLTNVGDLVIDSFAGMGVVLHTAKKLNRHYWGAEIIDDFYNEGFKNKSVFSGNNQ
;
A
#
# COMPACT_ATOMS: atom_id res chain seq x y z
N ALA A 1 23.46 14.79 -4.34
CA ALA A 1 22.89 14.26 -3.11
C ALA A 1 21.54 13.63 -3.48
N ILE A 2 21.42 12.33 -3.39
CA ILE A 2 20.14 11.65 -3.51
C ILE A 2 19.45 11.89 -2.17
N LEU A 3 18.68 12.96 -2.09
CA LEU A 3 17.71 13.11 -1.00
C LEU A 3 16.72 11.96 -1.16
N SER A 4 16.69 11.08 -0.19
CA SER A 4 15.74 9.98 -0.20
C SER A 4 14.32 10.56 -0.22
N ASN A 5 13.52 10.12 -1.18
CA ASN A 5 12.15 10.62 -1.40
C ASN A 5 11.30 10.66 -0.13
N HIS A 6 11.58 9.79 0.86
CA HIS A 6 10.83 9.74 2.11
C HIS A 6 10.95 11.03 2.96
N LEU A 7 12.08 11.73 2.93
CA LEU A 7 12.24 13.01 3.64
C LEU A 7 11.41 14.12 2.98
N TRP A 8 11.35 14.11 1.66
CA TRP A 8 10.53 15.05 0.92
C TRP A 8 9.04 14.83 1.22
N TYR A 9 8.57 13.59 1.20
CA TYR A 9 7.19 13.24 1.56
C TYR A 9 6.86 13.65 3.00
N SER A 10 7.75 13.38 3.95
CA SER A 10 7.55 13.80 5.34
C SER A 10 7.35 15.30 5.47
N LYS A 11 8.14 16.09 4.74
CA LYS A 11 8.01 17.55 4.73
C LYS A 11 6.67 17.99 4.13
N CYS A 12 6.28 17.45 2.98
CA CYS A 12 5.01 17.76 2.35
C CYS A 12 3.82 17.44 3.26
N MET A 13 3.86 16.29 3.93
CA MET A 13 2.79 15.89 4.85
C MET A 13 2.71 16.81 6.06
N ASP A 14 3.84 17.23 6.62
CA ASP A 14 3.86 18.19 7.73
C ASP A 14 3.32 19.57 7.29
N GLU A 15 3.66 20.03 6.09
CA GLU A 15 3.11 21.25 5.50
C GLU A 15 1.58 21.17 5.29
N CYS A 16 1.04 19.96 5.05
CA CYS A 16 -0.40 19.69 5.00
C CYS A 16 -1.04 19.54 6.39
N GLY A 17 -0.31 19.73 7.47
CA GLY A 17 -0.81 19.58 8.84
C GLY A 17 -0.88 18.16 9.36
N MET A 18 -0.38 17.18 8.61
CA MET A 18 -0.32 15.79 9.05
C MET A 18 0.92 15.54 9.89
N LYS A 19 0.79 14.69 10.90
CA LYS A 19 1.90 14.31 11.80
C LYS A 19 2.32 12.88 11.56
N LEU A 20 3.62 12.66 11.43
CA LEU A 20 4.20 11.32 11.36
C LEU A 20 3.97 10.61 12.70
N LYS A 21 3.29 9.49 12.66
CA LYS A 21 2.97 8.67 13.84
C LYS A 21 3.77 7.39 13.90
N ASP A 22 4.13 6.83 12.77
CA ASP A 22 4.90 5.61 12.72
C ASP A 22 5.74 5.53 11.44
N TYR A 23 6.80 4.74 11.52
CA TYR A 23 7.75 4.54 10.45
C TYR A 23 8.18 3.08 10.41
N LYS A 24 8.01 2.45 9.26
CA LYS A 24 8.30 1.03 9.04
C LYS A 24 9.32 0.85 7.92
N ILE A 25 10.05 -0.22 8.01
CA ILE A 25 10.88 -0.74 6.92
C ILE A 25 10.18 -1.95 6.34
N VAL A 26 9.87 -1.90 5.06
CA VAL A 26 9.31 -3.04 4.32
C VAL A 26 10.45 -3.69 3.55
N VAL A 27 10.84 -4.87 3.96
CA VAL A 27 11.90 -5.65 3.32
C VAL A 27 11.29 -6.55 2.26
N ARG A 28 11.80 -6.45 1.05
CA ARG A 28 11.39 -7.30 -0.07
C ARG A 28 12.38 -8.44 -0.24
N ASN A 29 11.88 -9.64 -0.22
CA ASN A 29 12.70 -10.82 -0.48
C ASN A 29 12.96 -10.91 -1.99
N LYS A 30 14.02 -10.29 -2.47
CA LYS A 30 14.51 -10.48 -3.83
C LYS A 30 15.71 -11.41 -3.84
N VAL A 31 15.45 -12.66 -4.11
CA VAL A 31 16.47 -13.56 -4.63
C VAL A 31 16.57 -13.28 -6.14
N GLY A 32 17.53 -12.52 -6.57
CA GLY A 32 17.70 -12.33 -7.99
C GLY A 32 18.86 -11.44 -8.37
N LYS A 33 19.73 -11.99 -9.16
CA LYS A 33 20.87 -11.41 -9.91
C LYS A 33 21.72 -10.36 -9.18
N LYS A 34 23.01 -10.59 -9.22
CA LYS A 34 24.15 -9.89 -8.59
C LYS A 34 24.35 -8.42 -9.01
N ASP A 35 23.31 -7.65 -9.24
CA ASP A 35 23.46 -6.24 -9.54
C ASP A 35 23.42 -5.42 -8.26
N MET A 36 24.48 -4.70 -8.01
CA MET A 36 24.85 -4.02 -6.76
C MET A 36 23.86 -2.93 -6.29
N TYR A 37 22.73 -2.69 -6.95
CA TYR A 37 21.85 -1.55 -6.67
C TYR A 37 20.36 -1.91 -6.51
N TYR A 38 20.03 -3.14 -6.14
CA TYR A 38 18.64 -3.46 -5.84
C TYR A 38 18.26 -2.96 -4.44
N PHE A 39 17.33 -2.03 -4.40
CA PHE A 39 16.67 -1.67 -3.14
C PHE A 39 15.90 -2.90 -2.63
N THR A 40 16.40 -3.51 -1.59
CA THR A 40 15.77 -4.66 -0.91
C THR A 40 14.74 -4.21 0.12
N PHE A 41 14.59 -2.91 0.33
CA PHE A 41 13.65 -2.36 1.30
C PHE A 41 12.98 -1.10 0.77
N GLN A 42 11.81 -0.81 1.34
CA GLN A 42 11.07 0.43 1.13
C GLN A 42 10.69 1.05 2.47
N HIS A 43 10.54 2.35 2.46
CA HIS A 43 10.06 3.09 3.61
C HIS A 43 8.54 3.17 3.58
N MET A 44 7.90 2.82 4.69
CA MET A 44 6.48 3.02 4.91
C MET A 44 6.32 4.06 6.02
N GLN A 45 5.71 5.17 5.70
CA GLN A 45 5.44 6.26 6.63
C GLN A 45 3.94 6.36 6.88
N ILE A 46 3.55 6.52 8.13
CA ILE A 46 2.16 6.59 8.55
C ILE A 46 1.92 7.95 9.19
N PHE A 47 1.02 8.70 8.59
CA PHE A 47 0.65 10.04 9.01
C PHE A 47 -0.82 10.10 9.44
N THR A 48 -1.15 11.06 10.30
CA THR A 48 -2.52 11.37 10.69
C THR A 48 -2.66 12.86 10.95
N TYR A 49 -3.82 13.42 10.71
CA TYR A 49 -4.12 14.80 11.10
C TYR A 49 -4.25 14.91 12.61
N GLU A 50 -5.01 14.01 13.22
CA GLU A 50 -5.30 14.02 14.67
C GLU A 50 -5.38 12.58 15.20
N GLY A 51 -5.26 12.46 16.52
CA GLY A 51 -5.50 11.20 17.22
C GLY A 51 -4.35 10.22 17.24
N THR A 52 -4.67 8.99 17.54
CA THR A 52 -3.76 7.86 17.61
C THR A 52 -4.04 6.89 16.49
N ILE A 53 -3.00 6.26 15.96
CA ILE A 53 -3.16 5.15 15.03
C ILE A 53 -3.68 3.94 15.82
N LYS A 54 -4.66 3.23 15.25
CA LYS A 54 -4.98 1.88 15.73
C LYS A 54 -3.73 1.02 15.58
N ARG A 55 -3.30 0.40 16.65
CA ARG A 55 -2.19 -0.56 16.64
C ARG A 55 -2.71 -1.90 17.12
N GLY A 56 -2.74 -2.89 16.24
CA GLY A 56 -2.89 -4.27 16.65
C GLY A 56 -1.62 -4.76 17.38
N GLY A 57 -1.74 -5.81 18.21
CA GLY A 57 -0.64 -6.32 19.02
C GLY A 57 0.61 -6.76 18.23
N ASP A 58 0.44 -7.09 16.96
CA ASP A 58 1.50 -7.62 16.09
C ASP A 58 2.05 -6.61 15.08
N TRP A 59 1.90 -5.31 15.36
CA TRP A 59 2.38 -4.25 14.48
C TRP A 59 3.90 -4.14 14.49
N LEU A 60 4.55 -4.80 13.54
CA LEU A 60 6.01 -4.92 13.44
C LEU A 60 6.67 -3.63 12.96
N LYS A 61 7.89 -3.36 13.43
CA LYS A 61 8.74 -2.26 12.93
C LYS A 61 9.34 -2.59 11.56
N VAL A 62 9.62 -3.85 11.30
CA VAL A 62 10.13 -4.37 10.04
C VAL A 62 9.13 -5.37 9.50
N ILE A 63 8.67 -5.16 8.28
CA ILE A 63 7.70 -6.02 7.60
C ILE A 63 8.44 -6.73 6.47
N TYR A 64 8.39 -8.07 6.47
CA TYR A 64 8.96 -8.89 5.41
C TYR A 64 7.86 -9.25 4.41
N VAL A 65 8.12 -8.99 3.14
CA VAL A 65 7.19 -9.31 2.04
C VAL A 65 7.83 -10.33 1.13
N ASP A 66 7.25 -11.51 1.10
CA ASP A 66 7.68 -12.57 0.20
C ASP A 66 7.08 -12.39 -1.20
N ASN A 67 7.89 -12.74 -2.20
CA ASN A 67 7.51 -12.95 -3.60
C ASN A 67 6.48 -11.98 -4.19
N GLN A 68 6.94 -10.81 -4.60
CA GLN A 68 6.11 -9.95 -5.43
C GLN A 68 5.93 -10.54 -6.82
N SER A 69 4.70 -10.68 -7.25
CA SER A 69 4.39 -10.95 -8.65
C SER A 69 4.72 -9.73 -9.51
N LYS A 70 5.22 -9.97 -10.70
CA LYS A 70 5.36 -8.93 -11.72
C LYS A 70 4.19 -9.06 -12.69
N VAL A 71 3.45 -7.99 -12.83
CA VAL A 71 2.42 -7.86 -13.87
C VAL A 71 2.79 -6.67 -14.73
N LEU A 72 2.74 -6.82 -16.04
CA LEU A 72 3.14 -5.79 -17.00
C LEU A 72 4.52 -5.15 -16.68
N ASN A 73 5.48 -5.97 -16.26
CA ASN A 73 6.84 -5.54 -15.85
C ASN A 73 6.90 -4.63 -14.60
N GLN A 74 5.79 -4.44 -13.90
CA GLN A 74 5.71 -3.68 -12.65
C GLN A 74 5.67 -4.61 -11.42
N SER A 75 6.27 -4.15 -10.33
CA SER A 75 6.17 -4.85 -9.05
C SER A 75 4.82 -4.52 -8.39
N VAL A 76 4.02 -5.54 -8.15
CA VAL A 76 2.73 -5.42 -7.47
C VAL A 76 2.91 -5.82 -6.00
N TRP A 77 2.23 -5.14 -5.08
CA TRP A 77 2.16 -5.53 -3.68
C TRP A 77 1.43 -6.87 -3.55
N THR A 78 1.87 -7.70 -2.60
CA THR A 78 1.16 -8.95 -2.29
C THR A 78 -0.13 -8.66 -1.53
N GLU A 79 -1.11 -9.52 -1.70
CA GLU A 79 -2.38 -9.44 -0.96
C GLU A 79 -2.14 -9.52 0.55
N ASP A 80 -1.28 -10.43 1.01
CA ASP A 80 -0.94 -10.59 2.42
C ASP A 80 -0.36 -9.32 3.04
N PHE A 81 0.48 -8.60 2.31
CA PHE A 81 0.99 -7.30 2.77
C PHE A 81 -0.14 -6.26 2.89
N CYS A 82 -1.02 -6.21 1.90
CA CYS A 82 -2.16 -5.30 1.92
C CYS A 82 -3.13 -5.65 3.06
N GLU A 83 -3.40 -6.94 3.29
CA GLU A 83 -4.20 -7.41 4.44
C GLU A 83 -3.60 -6.94 5.75
N TYR A 84 -2.31 -7.22 5.96
CA TYR A 84 -1.60 -6.82 7.17
C TYR A 84 -1.72 -5.31 7.44
N VAL A 85 -1.52 -4.47 6.42
CA VAL A 85 -1.58 -3.01 6.57
C VAL A 85 -3.02 -2.54 6.85
N ILE A 86 -4.00 -3.04 6.10
CA ILE A 86 -5.40 -2.63 6.22
C ILE A 86 -5.96 -3.03 7.59
N GLU A 87 -5.72 -4.25 8.05
CA GLU A 87 -6.20 -4.72 9.35
C GLU A 87 -5.63 -3.93 10.52
N HIS A 88 -4.34 -3.55 10.44
CA HIS A 88 -3.70 -2.81 11.51
C HIS A 88 -4.04 -1.32 11.54
N LEU A 89 -4.44 -0.74 10.42
CA LEU A 89 -4.70 0.70 10.31
C LEU A 89 -6.17 1.07 10.25
N THR A 90 -7.06 0.12 10.00
CA THR A 90 -8.50 0.38 9.80
C THR A 90 -9.38 -0.58 10.59
N ASN A 91 -10.66 -0.20 10.73
CA ASN A 91 -11.72 -1.08 11.23
C ASN A 91 -12.61 -1.55 10.08
N VAL A 92 -13.41 -2.59 10.33
CA VAL A 92 -14.49 -2.99 9.42
C VAL A 92 -15.44 -1.80 9.20
N GLY A 93 -15.76 -1.54 7.93
CA GLY A 93 -16.60 -0.41 7.52
C GLY A 93 -15.85 0.90 7.27
N ASP A 94 -14.57 1.01 7.61
CA ASP A 94 -13.78 2.20 7.26
C ASP A 94 -13.55 2.28 5.75
N LEU A 95 -13.32 3.49 5.24
CA LEU A 95 -13.03 3.74 3.83
C LEU A 95 -11.51 3.68 3.58
N VAL A 96 -11.10 2.81 2.69
CA VAL A 96 -9.74 2.70 2.16
C VAL A 96 -9.66 3.38 0.81
N ILE A 97 -8.73 4.31 0.64
CA ILE A 97 -8.53 5.06 -0.59
C ILE A 97 -7.14 4.76 -1.15
N ASP A 98 -7.07 4.45 -2.44
CA ASP A 98 -5.81 4.30 -3.19
C ASP A 98 -5.88 5.10 -4.50
N SER A 99 -5.26 6.27 -4.52
CA SER A 99 -5.24 7.16 -5.67
C SER A 99 -4.29 6.74 -6.80
N PHE A 100 -3.50 5.68 -6.58
CA PHE A 100 -2.58 5.09 -7.55
C PHE A 100 -2.75 3.58 -7.57
N ALA A 101 -3.97 3.14 -7.79
CA ALA A 101 -4.42 1.79 -7.50
C ALA A 101 -3.73 0.67 -8.30
N GLY A 102 -3.09 0.99 -9.42
CA GLY A 102 -2.42 0.01 -10.25
C GLY A 102 -3.36 -1.14 -10.62
N MET A 103 -2.98 -2.35 -10.23
CA MET A 103 -3.79 -3.57 -10.42
C MET A 103 -4.93 -3.73 -9.41
N GLY A 104 -5.17 -2.75 -8.55
CA GLY A 104 -6.26 -2.74 -7.59
C GLY A 104 -6.11 -3.68 -6.40
N VAL A 105 -4.90 -4.17 -6.08
CA VAL A 105 -4.68 -5.13 -4.99
C VAL A 105 -5.16 -4.58 -3.65
N VAL A 106 -4.85 -3.32 -3.34
CA VAL A 106 -5.29 -2.65 -2.09
C VAL A 106 -6.82 -2.61 -2.01
N LEU A 107 -7.49 -2.24 -3.11
CA LEU A 107 -8.94 -2.12 -3.15
C LEU A 107 -9.64 -3.47 -3.07
N HIS A 108 -9.10 -4.48 -3.75
CA HIS A 108 -9.59 -5.86 -3.66
C HIS A 108 -9.48 -6.39 -2.23
N THR A 109 -8.33 -6.18 -1.60
CA THR A 109 -8.09 -6.59 -0.23
C THR A 109 -9.01 -5.86 0.76
N ALA A 110 -9.22 -4.56 0.58
CA ALA A 110 -10.16 -3.79 1.40
C ALA A 110 -11.59 -4.36 1.31
N LYS A 111 -12.05 -4.68 0.09
CA LYS A 111 -13.35 -5.35 -0.13
C LYS A 111 -13.43 -6.69 0.62
N LYS A 112 -12.43 -7.55 0.47
CA LYS A 112 -12.34 -8.86 1.13
C LYS A 112 -12.45 -8.74 2.65
N LEU A 113 -11.85 -7.70 3.21
CA LEU A 113 -11.84 -7.41 4.64
C LEU A 113 -13.06 -6.60 5.12
N ASN A 114 -14.09 -6.44 4.31
CA ASN A 114 -15.31 -5.67 4.62
C ASN A 114 -15.02 -4.20 4.95
N ARG A 115 -14.10 -3.57 4.23
CA ARG A 115 -13.92 -2.12 4.22
C ARG A 115 -14.59 -1.54 2.99
N HIS A 116 -15.06 -0.30 3.08
CA HIS A 116 -15.37 0.48 1.90
C HIS A 116 -14.08 0.81 1.16
N TYR A 117 -14.14 0.98 -0.14
CA TYR A 117 -12.96 1.26 -0.94
C TYR A 117 -13.27 2.23 -2.07
N TRP A 118 -12.28 3.04 -2.39
CA TRP A 118 -12.28 3.90 -3.56
C TRP A 118 -10.85 4.00 -4.11
N GLY A 119 -10.71 4.12 -5.42
CA GLY A 119 -9.40 4.27 -6.02
C GLY A 119 -9.45 4.78 -7.44
N ALA A 120 -8.29 5.23 -7.92
CA ALA A 120 -8.07 5.71 -9.27
C ALA A 120 -6.77 5.13 -9.84
N GLU A 121 -6.77 4.88 -11.15
CA GLU A 121 -5.61 4.48 -11.92
C GLU A 121 -5.64 5.22 -13.26
N ILE A 122 -4.52 5.84 -13.64
CA ILE A 122 -4.40 6.62 -14.86
C ILE A 122 -3.96 5.77 -16.06
N ILE A 123 -3.34 4.63 -15.81
CA ILE A 123 -2.82 3.74 -16.85
C ILE A 123 -3.89 2.74 -17.24
N ASP A 124 -4.43 2.88 -18.44
CA ASP A 124 -5.52 2.04 -18.96
C ASP A 124 -5.21 0.54 -18.91
N ASP A 125 -3.99 0.14 -19.20
CA ASP A 125 -3.58 -1.27 -19.16
C ASP A 125 -3.72 -1.86 -17.75
N PHE A 126 -3.30 -1.12 -16.70
CA PHE A 126 -3.47 -1.55 -15.31
C PHE A 126 -4.93 -1.55 -14.89
N TYR A 127 -5.68 -0.52 -15.27
CA TYR A 127 -7.11 -0.46 -15.01
C TYR A 127 -7.83 -1.66 -15.64
N ASN A 128 -7.60 -1.93 -16.92
CA ASN A 128 -8.27 -3.03 -17.63
C ASN A 128 -7.90 -4.39 -17.05
N GLU A 129 -6.62 -4.64 -16.75
CA GLU A 129 -6.17 -5.92 -16.22
C GLU A 129 -6.67 -6.13 -14.77
N GLY A 130 -6.54 -5.13 -13.92
CA GLY A 130 -6.89 -5.24 -12.51
C GLY A 130 -8.39 -5.18 -12.25
N PHE A 131 -9.09 -4.26 -12.88
CA PHE A 131 -10.47 -3.95 -12.55
C PHE A 131 -11.48 -4.70 -13.42
N LYS A 132 -11.25 -4.87 -14.73
CA LYS A 132 -12.17 -5.60 -15.61
C LYS A 132 -12.10 -7.10 -15.42
N ASN A 133 -10.89 -7.66 -15.30
CA ASN A 133 -10.71 -9.10 -15.29
C ASN A 133 -10.97 -9.74 -13.91
N LYS A 134 -10.90 -8.99 -12.82
CA LYS A 134 -11.10 -9.52 -11.47
C LYS A 134 -12.48 -9.29 -10.87
N SER A 135 -13.44 -8.75 -11.62
CA SER A 135 -14.80 -8.45 -11.11
C SER A 135 -14.84 -7.72 -9.75
N VAL A 136 -13.77 -7.01 -9.40
CA VAL A 136 -13.64 -6.34 -8.10
C VAL A 136 -14.73 -5.28 -7.93
N PHE A 137 -15.19 -4.70 -9.03
CA PHE A 137 -16.18 -3.62 -9.05
C PHE A 137 -17.58 -4.05 -9.45
N SER A 138 -17.83 -5.33 -9.72
CA SER A 138 -19.18 -5.85 -10.03
C SER A 138 -19.98 -6.18 -8.76
N GLY A 139 -19.79 -5.49 -7.69
CA GLY A 139 -20.51 -5.65 -6.43
C GLY A 139 -21.33 -4.42 -6.11
N ASN A 140 -22.59 -4.42 -6.56
CA ASN A 140 -23.75 -3.69 -6.06
C ASN A 140 -23.49 -2.44 -5.21
N ASN A 141 -23.53 -1.28 -5.87
CA ASN A 141 -24.06 -0.07 -5.24
C ASN A 141 -25.52 -0.35 -4.85
N GLN A 142 -25.79 -0.64 -3.61
CA GLN A 142 -27.04 -0.40 -2.95
C GLN A 142 -26.82 0.59 -1.82
#